data_7e80d8e015f854a2cc20d8cafc794f1c
#
_entry.id   7e80d8e015f854a2cc20d8cafc794f1c
#
_cell.length_a   1.000
_cell.length_b   1.000
_cell.length_c   1.000
_cell.angle_alpha   90.00
_cell.angle_beta   90.00
_cell.angle_gamma   90.00
#
_symmetry.space_group_name_H-M   'P 1'
#
loop_
_entity.id
_entity.type
_entity.pdbx_description
1 polymer ?
#
loop_
_entity_poly.entity_id
_entity_poly.type
_entity_poly.pdbx_seq_one_letter_code
_entity_poly.pdbx_strand_id
1 'polypeptide(L)'
;MMKSYNRADSAGDGGDTCRYGGQRVRKCHPLVVANGEIDELSAHLGLCRASAASAASQAGAQFGCATIEAILECVQADLVALGAMLAVDAGQAPPAAIDDEDVARLEAAIAKTGKGLRPLKRFIVPGGCELACRLHVARCVCRRAERSLVLAMDAHLAVPPPALRYLNRLGDLLFTLAWRANCIAGAEERPWRP
;
A
#
# COMPACT_ATOMS: atom_id res chain seq x y z
N MET A 1 -23.52 -6.56 8.65
CA MET A 1 -24.20 -5.34 9.13
C MET A 1 -23.18 -4.53 9.93
N MET A 2 -22.66 -3.43 9.37
CA MET A 2 -21.76 -2.53 10.10
C MET A 2 -22.53 -1.96 11.29
N LYS A 3 -22.05 -2.22 12.52
CA LYS A 3 -22.53 -1.52 13.71
C LYS A 3 -22.30 -0.02 13.48
N SER A 4 -23.30 0.82 13.76
CA SER A 4 -23.14 2.27 13.72
C SER A 4 -21.90 2.65 14.52
N TYR A 5 -21.02 3.45 13.92
CA TYR A 5 -19.80 3.93 14.56
C TYR A 5 -20.19 4.89 15.71
N ASN A 6 -20.35 4.32 16.90
CA ASN A 6 -20.69 5.10 18.09
C ASN A 6 -19.39 5.49 18.81
N ARG A 7 -19.00 6.74 18.74
CA ARG A 7 -17.79 7.31 19.40
C ARG A 7 -17.81 7.23 20.93
N ALA A 8 -18.92 6.80 21.54
CA ALA A 8 -19.08 6.73 22.98
C ALA A 8 -18.51 5.44 23.60
N ASP A 9 -17.93 4.53 22.81
CA ASP A 9 -17.39 3.27 23.33
C ASP A 9 -15.93 3.47 23.73
N SER A 10 -15.70 3.73 25.04
CA SER A 10 -14.38 3.92 25.66
C SER A 10 -13.59 2.62 25.83
N ALA A 11 -14.04 1.50 25.25
CA ALA A 11 -13.45 0.17 25.42
C ALA A 11 -11.96 0.08 25.00
N GLY A 12 -11.48 1.03 24.20
CA GLY A 12 -10.08 1.12 23.75
C GLY A 12 -9.17 2.04 24.58
N ASP A 13 -9.68 2.76 25.57
CA ASP A 13 -8.93 3.79 26.32
C ASP A 13 -7.86 3.18 27.22
N GLY A 14 -8.05 1.92 27.65
CA GLY A 14 -7.06 1.16 28.42
C GLY A 14 -5.89 0.58 27.59
N GLY A 15 -5.78 0.92 26.28
CA GLY A 15 -4.72 0.44 25.40
C GLY A 15 -4.98 -0.94 24.80
N ASP A 16 -6.21 -1.45 24.90
CA ASP A 16 -6.64 -2.70 24.27
C ASP A 16 -7.52 -2.43 23.04
N THR A 17 -7.62 -3.41 22.18
CA THR A 17 -8.53 -3.43 21.02
C THR A 17 -9.09 -4.83 20.82
N CYS A 18 -10.15 -4.96 20.02
CA CYS A 18 -10.68 -6.26 19.62
C CYS A 18 -10.26 -6.56 18.18
N ARG A 19 -9.80 -7.80 17.94
CA ARG A 19 -9.65 -8.35 16.60
C ARG A 19 -11.01 -8.74 16.03
N TYR A 20 -11.06 -9.00 14.73
CA TYR A 20 -12.25 -9.53 14.06
C TYR A 20 -12.52 -10.95 14.57
N GLY A 21 -13.56 -11.14 15.35
CA GLY A 21 -13.83 -12.40 16.08
C GLY A 21 -13.98 -12.17 17.58
N GLY A 22 -13.59 -11.00 18.07
CA GLY A 22 -13.82 -10.55 19.43
C GLY A 22 -12.69 -10.79 20.41
N GLN A 23 -11.59 -11.41 19.99
CA GLN A 23 -10.40 -11.56 20.82
C GLN A 23 -9.84 -10.17 21.20
N ARG A 24 -9.72 -9.90 22.50
CA ARG A 24 -9.07 -8.69 22.99
C ARG A 24 -7.56 -8.87 22.99
N VAL A 25 -6.86 -7.87 22.46
CA VAL A 25 -5.40 -7.81 22.43
C VAL A 25 -4.93 -6.39 22.75
N ARG A 26 -3.67 -6.23 23.11
CA ARG A 26 -3.06 -4.91 23.27
C ARG A 26 -2.95 -4.22 21.92
N LYS A 27 -3.11 -2.88 21.87
CA LYS A 27 -2.93 -2.08 20.64
C LYS A 27 -1.52 -2.20 20.06
N CYS A 28 -0.53 -2.57 20.88
CA CYS A 28 0.84 -2.86 20.43
C CYS A 28 1.06 -4.31 19.96
N HIS A 29 0.00 -5.12 19.86
CA HIS A 29 0.11 -6.47 19.29
C HIS A 29 0.62 -6.39 17.84
N PRO A 30 1.63 -7.21 17.42
CA PRO A 30 2.29 -7.04 16.12
C PRO A 30 1.35 -7.02 14.91
N LEU A 31 0.29 -7.86 14.89
CA LEU A 31 -0.70 -7.83 13.81
C LEU A 31 -1.57 -6.56 13.84
N VAL A 32 -1.82 -5.97 15.00
CA VAL A 32 -2.55 -4.69 15.11
C VAL A 32 -1.68 -3.55 14.59
N VAL A 33 -0.38 -3.56 14.92
CA VAL A 33 0.59 -2.59 14.42
C VAL A 33 0.69 -2.69 12.90
N ALA A 34 0.89 -3.90 12.36
CA ALA A 34 0.98 -4.11 10.91
C ALA A 34 -0.29 -3.66 10.18
N ASN A 35 -1.47 -3.94 10.74
CA ASN A 35 -2.74 -3.50 10.17
C ASN A 35 -2.89 -1.97 10.18
N GLY A 36 -2.45 -1.30 11.25
CA GLY A 36 -2.44 0.16 11.31
C GLY A 36 -1.53 0.80 10.26
N GLU A 37 -0.38 0.18 9.95
CA GLU A 37 0.52 0.65 8.89
C GLU A 37 -0.05 0.40 7.48
N ILE A 38 -0.85 -0.66 7.30
CA ILE A 38 -1.59 -0.90 6.06
C ILE A 38 -2.68 0.15 5.87
N ASP A 39 -3.37 0.54 6.94
CA ASP A 39 -4.35 1.63 6.91
C ASP A 39 -3.68 2.97 6.55
N GLU A 40 -2.52 3.28 7.14
CA GLU A 40 -1.73 4.46 6.80
C GLU A 40 -1.32 4.44 5.33
N LEU A 41 -0.85 3.28 4.83
CA LEU A 41 -0.52 3.11 3.41
C LEU A 41 -1.73 3.40 2.53
N SER A 42 -2.90 2.84 2.85
CA SER A 42 -4.14 3.06 2.10
C SER A 42 -4.52 4.54 2.06
N ALA A 43 -4.36 5.28 3.16
CA ALA A 43 -4.58 6.72 3.20
C ALA A 43 -3.60 7.50 2.29
N HIS A 44 -2.32 7.11 2.29
CA HIS A 44 -1.34 7.69 1.37
C HIS A 44 -1.65 7.39 -0.10
N LEU A 45 -2.18 6.21 -0.42
CA LEU A 45 -2.65 5.90 -1.78
C LEU A 45 -3.85 6.77 -2.17
N GLY A 46 -4.74 7.09 -1.24
CA GLY A 46 -5.81 8.06 -1.45
C GLY A 46 -5.28 9.44 -1.86
N LEU A 47 -4.21 9.92 -1.20
CA LEU A 47 -3.52 11.16 -1.58
C LEU A 47 -2.87 11.06 -2.97
N CYS A 48 -2.28 9.90 -3.31
CA CYS A 48 -1.72 9.66 -4.64
C CYS A 48 -2.82 9.69 -5.72
N ARG A 49 -3.97 9.06 -5.47
CA ARG A 49 -5.13 9.07 -6.38
C ARG A 49 -5.65 10.48 -6.63
N ALA A 50 -5.82 11.27 -5.55
CA ALA A 50 -6.25 12.68 -5.68
C ALA A 50 -5.26 13.50 -6.53
N SER A 51 -3.94 13.30 -6.33
CA SER A 51 -2.91 13.96 -7.12
C SER A 51 -2.92 13.49 -8.58
N ALA A 52 -3.15 12.19 -8.84
CA ALA A 52 -3.25 11.64 -10.20
C ALA A 52 -4.48 12.20 -10.94
N ALA A 53 -5.63 12.29 -10.28
CA ALA A 53 -6.85 12.88 -10.84
C ALA A 53 -6.66 14.37 -11.20
N SER A 54 -6.00 15.13 -10.31
CA SER A 54 -5.65 16.54 -10.58
C SER A 54 -4.70 16.67 -11.77
N ALA A 55 -3.67 15.82 -11.87
CA ALA A 55 -2.73 15.83 -12.99
C ALA A 55 -3.39 15.40 -14.31
N ALA A 56 -4.34 14.47 -14.27
CA ALA A 56 -5.08 14.02 -15.45
C ALA A 56 -5.96 15.12 -16.08
N SER A 57 -6.34 16.14 -15.31
CA SER A 57 -7.09 17.30 -15.83
C SER A 57 -6.22 18.26 -16.64
N GLN A 58 -4.89 18.11 -16.62
CA GLN A 58 -3.97 18.92 -17.40
C GLN A 58 -3.78 18.35 -18.81
N ALA A 59 -3.68 19.22 -19.81
CA ALA A 59 -3.56 18.83 -21.20
C ALA A 59 -2.28 17.96 -21.41
N GLY A 60 -2.46 16.78 -22.04
CA GLY A 60 -1.38 15.85 -22.36
C GLY A 60 -1.06 14.77 -21.34
N ALA A 61 -1.53 14.88 -20.08
CA ALA A 61 -1.28 13.90 -19.01
C ALA A 61 -2.44 12.91 -18.78
N GLN A 62 -3.58 13.15 -19.40
CA GLN A 62 -4.87 12.51 -19.06
C GLN A 62 -4.82 10.97 -19.02
N PHE A 63 -4.34 10.33 -20.10
CA PHE A 63 -4.35 8.86 -20.17
C PHE A 63 -3.38 8.20 -19.19
N GLY A 64 -2.20 8.76 -19.03
CA GLY A 64 -1.16 8.19 -18.15
C GLY A 64 -1.54 8.29 -16.68
N CYS A 65 -2.01 9.43 -16.22
CA CYS A 65 -2.42 9.67 -14.84
C CYS A 65 -3.71 8.93 -14.49
N ALA A 66 -4.69 8.84 -15.38
CA ALA A 66 -5.90 8.03 -15.18
C ALA A 66 -5.57 6.53 -15.04
N THR A 67 -4.56 6.03 -15.77
CA THR A 67 -4.09 4.64 -15.60
C THR A 67 -3.46 4.43 -14.22
N ILE A 68 -2.65 5.37 -13.73
CA ILE A 68 -2.07 5.31 -12.37
C ILE A 68 -3.18 5.31 -11.32
N GLU A 69 -4.16 6.18 -11.47
CA GLU A 69 -5.31 6.30 -10.55
C GLU A 69 -6.08 4.98 -10.46
N ALA A 70 -6.42 4.36 -11.59
CA ALA A 70 -7.13 3.08 -11.63
C ALA A 70 -6.34 1.92 -11.00
N ILE A 71 -5.01 1.86 -11.19
CA ILE A 71 -4.15 0.87 -10.53
C ILE A 71 -4.20 1.06 -9.01
N LEU A 72 -4.07 2.29 -8.53
CA LEU A 72 -4.09 2.59 -7.10
C LEU A 72 -5.45 2.31 -6.45
N GLU A 73 -6.55 2.46 -7.19
CA GLU A 73 -7.88 2.08 -6.72
C GLU A 73 -7.99 0.59 -6.44
N CYS A 74 -7.53 -0.25 -7.39
CA CYS A 74 -7.48 -1.70 -7.19
C CYS A 74 -6.60 -2.06 -5.98
N VAL A 75 -5.42 -1.44 -5.86
CA VAL A 75 -4.51 -1.68 -4.73
C VAL A 75 -5.16 -1.31 -3.39
N GLN A 76 -5.92 -0.21 -3.31
CA GLN A 76 -6.63 0.13 -2.06
C GLN A 76 -7.69 -0.93 -1.69
N ALA A 77 -8.39 -1.51 -2.65
CA ALA A 77 -9.31 -2.62 -2.39
C ALA A 77 -8.57 -3.85 -1.87
N ASP A 78 -7.41 -4.17 -2.46
CA ASP A 78 -6.54 -5.25 -2.00
C ASP A 78 -6.01 -5.02 -0.57
N LEU A 79 -5.65 -3.79 -0.21
CA LEU A 79 -5.20 -3.46 1.15
C LEU A 79 -6.31 -3.64 2.19
N VAL A 80 -7.58 -3.41 1.83
CA VAL A 80 -8.73 -3.73 2.70
C VAL A 80 -8.82 -5.23 2.92
N ALA A 81 -8.66 -6.04 1.87
CA ALA A 81 -8.64 -7.50 1.97
C ALA A 81 -7.47 -7.99 2.81
N LEU A 82 -6.28 -7.42 2.62
CA LEU A 82 -5.09 -7.72 3.40
C LEU A 82 -5.28 -7.40 4.89
N GLY A 83 -5.85 -6.22 5.20
CA GLY A 83 -6.19 -5.85 6.58
C GLY A 83 -7.19 -6.82 7.22
N ALA A 84 -8.21 -7.26 6.46
CA ALA A 84 -9.17 -8.25 6.90
C ALA A 84 -8.51 -9.59 7.23
N MET A 85 -7.56 -10.06 6.40
CA MET A 85 -6.80 -11.30 6.66
C MET A 85 -6.01 -11.23 7.97
N LEU A 86 -5.41 -10.08 8.27
CA LEU A 86 -4.59 -9.90 9.48
C LEU A 86 -5.45 -9.70 10.74
N ALA A 87 -6.68 -9.24 10.56
CA ALA A 87 -7.58 -8.94 11.67
C ALA A 87 -8.27 -10.17 12.26
N VAL A 88 -8.42 -11.27 11.50
CA VAL A 88 -9.13 -12.48 11.97
C VAL A 88 -8.31 -13.26 12.99
N ASP A 89 -9.01 -13.93 13.90
CA ASP A 89 -8.42 -14.85 14.85
C ASP A 89 -7.99 -16.15 14.18
N ALA A 90 -7.04 -16.85 14.79
CA ALA A 90 -6.55 -18.12 14.26
C ALA A 90 -7.71 -19.13 14.06
N GLY A 91 -7.79 -19.71 12.87
CA GLY A 91 -8.83 -20.68 12.50
C GLY A 91 -10.14 -20.08 11.97
N GLN A 92 -10.24 -18.76 11.86
CA GLN A 92 -11.37 -18.08 11.23
C GLN A 92 -11.05 -17.73 9.77
N ALA A 93 -12.04 -17.85 8.90
CA ALA A 93 -11.93 -17.39 7.52
C ALA A 93 -12.12 -15.85 7.46
N PRO A 94 -11.22 -15.11 6.80
CA PRO A 94 -11.43 -13.69 6.58
C PRO A 94 -12.56 -13.45 5.58
N PRO A 95 -13.26 -12.29 5.66
CA PRO A 95 -14.30 -11.93 4.71
C PRO A 95 -13.77 -11.66 3.30
N ALA A 96 -12.49 -11.34 3.18
CA ALA A 96 -11.74 -11.19 1.94
C ALA A 96 -10.28 -11.59 2.18
N ALA A 97 -9.59 -12.04 1.15
CA ALA A 97 -8.21 -12.51 1.25
C ALA A 97 -7.41 -12.12 0.00
N ILE A 98 -6.12 -11.96 0.18
CA ILE A 98 -5.12 -11.81 -0.89
C ILE A 98 -4.56 -13.19 -1.21
N ASP A 99 -4.41 -13.50 -2.48
CA ASP A 99 -3.87 -14.75 -2.98
C ASP A 99 -2.71 -14.53 -4.00
N ASP A 100 -2.30 -15.60 -4.67
CA ASP A 100 -1.22 -15.55 -5.66
C ASP A 100 -1.62 -14.86 -6.96
N GLU A 101 -2.90 -14.81 -7.31
CA GLU A 101 -3.41 -14.10 -8.49
C GLU A 101 -3.29 -12.58 -8.28
N ASP A 102 -3.53 -12.11 -7.05
CA ASP A 102 -3.35 -10.70 -6.69
C ASP A 102 -1.88 -10.28 -6.79
N VAL A 103 -0.97 -11.15 -6.35
CA VAL A 103 0.48 -10.92 -6.51
C VAL A 103 0.86 -10.87 -8.00
N ALA A 104 0.38 -11.81 -8.80
CA ALA A 104 0.62 -11.85 -10.24
C ALA A 104 0.05 -10.60 -10.96
N ARG A 105 -1.10 -10.09 -10.52
CA ARG A 105 -1.68 -8.84 -11.01
C ARG A 105 -0.76 -7.64 -10.76
N LEU A 106 -0.11 -7.54 -9.58
CA LEU A 106 0.89 -6.51 -9.31
C LEU A 106 2.11 -6.65 -10.24
N GLU A 107 2.62 -7.86 -10.44
CA GLU A 107 3.75 -8.12 -11.32
C GLU A 107 3.44 -7.71 -12.78
N ALA A 108 2.25 -8.02 -13.26
CA ALA A 108 1.79 -7.58 -14.58
C ALA A 108 1.67 -6.05 -14.66
N ALA A 109 1.19 -5.39 -13.60
CA ALA A 109 1.11 -3.94 -13.52
C ALA A 109 2.51 -3.30 -13.53
N ILE A 110 3.50 -3.86 -12.82
CA ILE A 110 4.90 -3.41 -12.84
C ILE A 110 5.47 -3.51 -14.26
N ALA A 111 5.32 -4.66 -14.90
CA ALA A 111 5.82 -4.88 -16.26
C ALA A 111 5.19 -3.92 -17.27
N LYS A 112 3.86 -3.75 -17.21
CA LYS A 112 3.12 -2.82 -18.08
C LYS A 112 3.54 -1.37 -17.85
N THR A 113 3.64 -0.94 -16.59
CA THR A 113 4.00 0.44 -16.23
C THR A 113 5.45 0.74 -16.57
N GLY A 114 6.35 -0.23 -16.41
CA GLY A 114 7.78 -0.11 -16.69
C GLY A 114 8.11 -0.06 -18.20
N LYS A 115 7.19 -0.51 -19.07
CA LYS A 115 7.43 -0.58 -20.51
C LYS A 115 7.77 0.80 -21.10
N GLY A 116 8.93 0.89 -21.73
CA GLY A 116 9.41 2.13 -22.38
C GLY A 116 10.00 3.18 -21.44
N LEU A 117 10.12 2.91 -20.13
CA LEU A 117 10.92 3.74 -19.24
C LEU A 117 12.41 3.53 -19.53
N ARG A 118 13.21 4.63 -19.49
CA ARG A 118 14.67 4.54 -19.70
C ARG A 118 15.30 3.86 -18.48
N PRO A 119 16.19 2.87 -18.65
CA PRO A 119 16.83 2.20 -17.51
C PRO A 119 17.56 3.17 -16.59
N LEU A 120 17.32 3.05 -15.28
CA LEU A 120 18.05 3.80 -14.25
C LEU A 120 19.43 3.15 -14.08
N LYS A 121 20.50 3.90 -14.29
CA LYS A 121 21.89 3.42 -14.17
C LYS A 121 22.49 3.68 -12.79
N ARG A 122 21.82 4.42 -11.94
CA ARG A 122 22.26 4.83 -10.59
C ARG A 122 21.07 4.91 -9.65
N PHE A 123 21.35 4.90 -8.34
CA PHE A 123 20.32 5.27 -7.37
C PHE A 123 19.82 6.69 -7.65
N ILE A 124 18.53 6.89 -7.41
CA ILE A 124 17.89 8.20 -7.54
C ILE A 124 17.54 8.77 -6.17
N VAL A 125 17.53 10.07 -6.09
CA VAL A 125 16.96 10.80 -4.95
C VAL A 125 15.47 10.96 -5.20
N PRO A 126 14.59 10.45 -4.32
CA PRO A 126 13.15 10.58 -4.47
C PRO A 126 12.73 12.05 -4.67
N GLY A 127 11.95 12.31 -5.73
CA GLY A 127 11.53 13.66 -6.09
C GLY A 127 10.83 13.71 -7.44
N GLY A 128 10.74 14.93 -8.01
CA GLY A 128 10.10 15.19 -9.29
C GLY A 128 8.72 15.83 -9.14
N CYS A 129 7.73 15.40 -9.92
CA CYS A 129 6.37 15.92 -9.82
C CYS A 129 5.70 15.51 -8.49
N GLU A 130 4.64 16.22 -8.12
CA GLU A 130 3.93 16.01 -6.85
C GLU A 130 3.45 14.55 -6.71
N LEU A 131 2.85 13.98 -7.76
CA LEU A 131 2.41 12.58 -7.75
C LEU A 131 3.56 11.61 -7.49
N ALA A 132 4.73 11.81 -8.12
CA ALA A 132 5.91 10.98 -7.90
C ALA A 132 6.41 11.09 -6.46
N CYS A 133 6.46 12.29 -5.88
CA CYS A 133 6.84 12.50 -4.48
C CYS A 133 5.89 11.76 -3.52
N ARG A 134 4.57 11.84 -3.73
CA ARG A 134 3.56 11.13 -2.93
C ARG A 134 3.70 9.61 -3.04
N LEU A 135 3.94 9.08 -4.25
CA LEU A 135 4.17 7.65 -4.49
C LEU A 135 5.45 7.16 -3.80
N HIS A 136 6.51 7.96 -3.75
CA HIS A 136 7.70 7.62 -2.99
C HIS A 136 7.46 7.58 -1.48
N VAL A 137 6.63 8.48 -0.92
CA VAL A 137 6.21 8.43 0.49
C VAL A 137 5.41 7.15 0.74
N ALA A 138 4.38 6.86 -0.08
CA ALA A 138 3.58 5.64 0.01
C ALA A 138 4.46 4.38 -0.05
N ARG A 139 5.48 4.35 -0.92
CA ARG A 139 6.45 3.25 -0.98
C ARG A 139 7.23 3.07 0.34
N CYS A 140 7.63 4.16 0.98
CA CYS A 140 8.33 4.06 2.27
C CYS A 140 7.41 3.50 3.37
N VAL A 141 6.13 3.89 3.39
CA VAL A 141 5.11 3.36 4.30
C VAL A 141 4.84 1.88 3.99
N CYS A 142 4.70 1.50 2.71
CA CYS A 142 4.55 0.10 2.28
C CYS A 142 5.70 -0.77 2.81
N ARG A 143 6.95 -0.33 2.68
CA ARG A 143 8.12 -1.03 3.21
C ARG A 143 8.17 -1.06 4.73
N ARG A 144 7.54 -0.13 5.44
CA ARG A 144 7.38 -0.17 6.88
C ARG A 144 6.35 -1.25 7.26
N ALA A 145 5.18 -1.28 6.61
CA ALA A 145 4.17 -2.32 6.79
C ALA A 145 4.74 -3.74 6.50
N GLU A 146 5.52 -3.88 5.43
CA GLU A 146 6.23 -5.13 5.11
C GLU A 146 7.11 -5.60 6.28
N ARG A 147 7.93 -4.70 6.86
CA ARG A 147 8.78 -5.04 8.02
C ARG A 147 7.97 -5.41 9.26
N SER A 148 6.82 -4.76 9.48
CA SER A 148 5.93 -5.09 10.60
C SER A 148 5.31 -6.47 10.45
N LEU A 149 5.00 -6.92 9.21
CA LEU A 149 4.61 -8.31 8.97
C LEU A 149 5.74 -9.29 9.27
N VAL A 150 6.98 -8.97 8.89
CA VAL A 150 8.13 -9.81 9.24
C VAL A 150 8.29 -9.94 10.76
N LEU A 151 8.16 -8.83 11.50
CA LEU A 151 8.20 -8.86 12.97
C LEU A 151 7.07 -9.71 13.57
N ALA A 152 5.88 -9.71 12.98
CA ALA A 152 4.79 -10.58 13.39
C ALA A 152 5.12 -12.06 13.12
N MET A 153 5.75 -12.38 12.00
CA MET A 153 6.21 -13.74 11.68
C MET A 153 7.31 -14.21 12.65
N ASP A 154 8.26 -13.34 12.98
CA ASP A 154 9.33 -13.64 13.96
C ASP A 154 8.75 -13.87 15.37
N ALA A 155 7.63 -13.24 15.68
CA ALA A 155 6.85 -13.50 16.91
C ALA A 155 5.96 -14.75 16.80
N HIS A 156 6.15 -15.60 15.80
CA HIS A 156 5.41 -16.83 15.54
C HIS A 156 3.89 -16.63 15.35
N LEU A 157 3.47 -15.43 14.90
CA LEU A 157 2.08 -15.18 14.56
C LEU A 157 1.79 -15.67 13.15
N ALA A 158 0.57 -16.15 12.93
CA ALA A 158 0.14 -16.62 11.63
C ALA A 158 -0.03 -15.43 10.66
N VAL A 159 0.90 -15.27 9.73
CA VAL A 159 0.83 -14.34 8.61
C VAL A 159 0.70 -15.17 7.33
N PRO A 160 -0.38 -15.02 6.57
CA PRO A 160 -0.54 -15.75 5.31
C PRO A 160 0.58 -15.41 4.32
N PRO A 161 1.23 -16.41 3.66
CA PRO A 161 2.36 -16.17 2.76
C PRO A 161 2.11 -15.15 1.64
N PRO A 162 0.92 -15.08 1.00
CA PRO A 162 0.64 -14.07 -0.02
C PRO A 162 0.73 -12.64 0.52
N ALA A 163 0.42 -12.39 1.80
CA ALA A 163 0.43 -11.06 2.40
C ALA A 163 1.80 -10.37 2.31
N LEU A 164 2.87 -11.08 2.69
CA LEU A 164 4.23 -10.53 2.63
C LEU A 164 4.69 -10.33 1.18
N ARG A 165 4.40 -11.30 0.30
CA ARG A 165 4.75 -11.21 -1.13
C ARG A 165 4.04 -10.04 -1.80
N TYR A 166 2.77 -9.82 -1.46
CA TYR A 166 1.98 -8.71 -1.97
C TYR A 166 2.62 -7.36 -1.61
N LEU A 167 2.92 -7.10 -0.32
CA LEU A 167 3.56 -5.84 0.09
C LEU A 167 4.93 -5.64 -0.53
N ASN A 168 5.72 -6.70 -0.70
CA ASN A 168 7.00 -6.62 -1.39
C ASN A 168 6.83 -6.17 -2.84
N ARG A 169 5.93 -6.80 -3.62
CA ARG A 169 5.62 -6.41 -5.00
C ARG A 169 4.97 -5.02 -5.09
N LEU A 170 4.14 -4.66 -4.12
CA LEU A 170 3.55 -3.32 -4.07
C LEU A 170 4.62 -2.23 -3.91
N GLY A 171 5.67 -2.48 -3.12
CA GLY A 171 6.82 -1.59 -3.02
C GLY A 171 7.50 -1.33 -4.37
N ASP A 172 7.66 -2.38 -5.20
CA ASP A 172 8.23 -2.27 -6.55
C ASP A 172 7.27 -1.54 -7.51
N LEU A 173 5.97 -1.80 -7.41
CA LEU A 173 4.95 -1.11 -8.20
C LEU A 173 4.95 0.39 -7.90
N LEU A 174 4.95 0.78 -6.63
CA LEU A 174 4.92 2.20 -6.23
C LEU A 174 6.16 2.95 -6.73
N PHE A 175 7.33 2.30 -6.72
CA PHE A 175 8.54 2.87 -7.33
C PHE A 175 8.36 3.07 -8.84
N THR A 176 7.85 2.06 -9.53
CA THR A 176 7.65 2.11 -10.99
C THR A 176 6.61 3.15 -11.39
N LEU A 177 5.54 3.29 -10.59
CA LEU A 177 4.52 4.32 -10.77
C LEU A 177 5.08 5.73 -10.55
N ALA A 178 5.94 5.94 -9.54
CA ALA A 178 6.58 7.22 -9.30
C ALA A 178 7.46 7.64 -10.51
N TRP A 179 8.25 6.69 -11.01
CA TRP A 179 9.07 6.92 -12.20
C TRP A 179 8.22 7.20 -13.46
N ARG A 180 7.12 6.46 -13.64
CA ARG A 180 6.15 6.73 -14.73
C ARG A 180 5.52 8.11 -14.59
N ALA A 181 5.15 8.52 -13.37
CA ALA A 181 4.56 9.84 -13.12
C ALA A 181 5.54 10.97 -13.50
N ASN A 182 6.82 10.85 -13.15
CA ASN A 182 7.85 11.80 -13.59
C ASN A 182 7.99 11.82 -15.12
N CYS A 183 8.00 10.66 -15.76
CA CYS A 183 8.06 10.57 -17.22
C CYS A 183 6.88 11.29 -17.89
N ILE A 184 5.65 11.11 -17.38
CA ILE A 184 4.44 11.79 -17.89
C ILE A 184 4.53 13.30 -17.70
N ALA A 185 5.05 13.75 -16.56
CA ALA A 185 5.20 15.16 -16.23
C ALA A 185 6.42 15.83 -16.90
N GLY A 186 7.25 15.07 -17.65
CA GLY A 186 8.49 15.59 -18.22
C GLY A 186 9.55 15.94 -17.17
N ALA A 187 9.40 15.43 -15.94
CA ALA A 187 10.37 15.63 -14.86
C ALA A 187 11.50 14.59 -14.96
N GLU A 188 12.73 15.04 -14.79
CA GLU A 188 13.89 14.15 -14.81
C GLU A 188 14.15 13.53 -13.42
N GLU A 189 14.53 12.24 -13.41
CA GLU A 189 15.01 11.58 -12.22
C GLU A 189 16.36 12.18 -11.78
N ARG A 190 16.47 12.52 -10.49
CA ARG A 190 17.70 13.07 -9.93
C ARG A 190 18.65 11.94 -9.49
N PRO A 191 19.76 11.67 -10.22
CA PRO A 191 20.72 10.67 -9.81
C PRO A 191 21.37 11.06 -8.47
N TRP A 192 21.50 10.09 -7.57
CA TRP A 192 22.33 10.27 -6.39
C TRP A 192 23.81 10.37 -6.80
N ARG A 193 24.50 11.35 -6.24
CA ARG A 193 25.95 11.56 -6.39
C ARG A 193 26.59 11.45 -5.01
N PRO A 194 27.59 10.57 -4.82
CA PRO A 194 28.34 10.49 -3.57
C PRO A 194 29.11 11.76 -3.26
#